data_05e139b27ec51088dc73af650a3fe457
#
_entry.id   05e139b27ec51088dc73af650a3fe457
#
_cell.length_a   1.000
_cell.length_b   1.000
_cell.length_c   1.000
_cell.angle_alpha   90.00
_cell.angle_beta   90.00
_cell.angle_gamma   90.00
#
_symmetry.space_group_name_H-M   'P 1'
#
loop_
_entity.id
_entity.type
_entity.pdbx_description
1 polymer ?
#
loop_
_entity_poly.entity_id
_entity_poly.type
_entity_poly.pdbx_seq_one_letter_code
_entity_poly.pdbx_strand_id
1 'polypeptide(L)'
;MSHEELREALHGRVTNNHRFLLRLHLNQIDALDAAVATVDAQVEGILGPFRTAVELVMSVPGIKNLSAQVIISEIGTDMSRFPSDQHLISWAGMCPRNDESAGKRRSNRLRKGAPWLKTTLVQCAWAAKNKKDSYLQAQFYRIKARRGPKKAIMAVAASILTAIYHMLKDGTMYQDLGRKHFDHRSNDQQKRSLVKRLADLGYTVEVKPLTP
;
A
#
# COMPACT_ATOMS: atom_id res chain seq x y z
N MET A 1 -28.00 -14.27 -9.01
CA MET A 1 -29.27 -14.67 -8.39
C MET A 1 -30.04 -13.40 -8.13
N SER A 2 -31.20 -13.23 -8.75
CA SER A 2 -32.08 -12.08 -8.54
C SER A 2 -32.77 -12.13 -7.17
N HIS A 3 -33.29 -10.99 -6.69
CA HIS A 3 -34.10 -10.96 -5.45
C HIS A 3 -35.30 -11.89 -5.51
N GLU A 4 -35.87 -12.06 -6.67
CA GLU A 4 -37.03 -12.93 -6.91
C GLU A 4 -36.66 -14.42 -6.84
N GLU A 5 -35.58 -14.85 -7.47
CA GLU A 5 -35.04 -16.21 -7.37
C GLU A 5 -34.69 -16.59 -5.94
N LEU A 6 -34.13 -15.64 -5.15
CA LEU A 6 -33.84 -15.84 -3.74
C LEU A 6 -35.13 -16.03 -2.91
N ARG A 7 -36.15 -15.24 -3.22
CA ARG A 7 -37.45 -15.29 -2.56
C ARG A 7 -38.19 -16.59 -2.83
N GLU A 8 -38.17 -17.08 -4.07
CA GLU A 8 -38.73 -18.38 -4.44
C GLU A 8 -37.95 -19.54 -3.80
N ALA A 9 -36.62 -19.51 -3.79
CA ALA A 9 -35.78 -20.53 -3.16
C ALA A 9 -36.02 -20.66 -1.64
N LEU A 10 -36.40 -19.58 -0.97
CA LEU A 10 -36.70 -19.54 0.45
C LEU A 10 -38.19 -19.84 0.78
N HIS A 11 -39.05 -19.85 -0.24
CA HIS A 11 -40.47 -20.03 -0.03
C HIS A 11 -40.78 -21.42 0.59
N GLY A 12 -41.57 -21.44 1.66
CA GLY A 12 -41.96 -22.65 2.38
C GLY A 12 -40.88 -23.29 3.26
N ARG A 13 -39.62 -22.84 3.20
CA ARG A 13 -38.51 -23.36 4.01
C ARG A 13 -38.22 -22.55 5.27
N VAL A 14 -38.82 -21.37 5.41
CA VAL A 14 -38.60 -20.45 6.54
C VAL A 14 -39.70 -20.65 7.58
N THR A 15 -39.35 -21.20 8.75
CA THR A 15 -40.22 -21.35 9.89
C THR A 15 -40.39 -20.06 10.69
N ASN A 16 -41.35 -19.99 11.59
CA ASN A 16 -41.51 -18.84 12.48
C ASN A 16 -40.29 -18.59 13.37
N ASN A 17 -39.61 -19.65 13.78
CA ASN A 17 -38.37 -19.56 14.54
C ASN A 17 -37.25 -18.93 13.69
N HIS A 18 -37.11 -19.31 12.42
CA HIS A 18 -36.16 -18.68 11.52
C HIS A 18 -36.46 -17.19 11.30
N ARG A 19 -37.74 -16.81 11.17
CA ARG A 19 -38.15 -15.41 11.06
C ARG A 19 -37.84 -14.61 12.33
N PHE A 20 -38.05 -15.20 13.50
CA PHE A 20 -37.67 -14.57 14.76
C PHE A 20 -36.17 -14.32 14.85
N LEU A 21 -35.35 -15.34 14.59
CA LEU A 21 -33.88 -15.20 14.61
C LEU A 21 -33.36 -14.22 13.57
N LEU A 22 -33.87 -14.27 12.33
CA LEU A 22 -33.50 -13.32 11.29
C LEU A 22 -33.83 -11.88 11.70
N ARG A 23 -35.00 -11.65 12.27
CA ARG A 23 -35.39 -10.31 12.74
C ARG A 23 -34.49 -9.85 13.89
N LEU A 24 -34.14 -10.73 14.81
CA LEU A 24 -33.18 -10.41 15.87
C LEU A 24 -31.82 -9.99 15.32
N HIS A 25 -31.28 -10.76 14.36
CA HIS A 25 -29.98 -10.45 13.75
C HIS A 25 -30.02 -9.18 12.93
N LEU A 26 -31.09 -8.92 12.17
CA LEU A 26 -31.22 -7.67 11.42
C LEU A 26 -31.28 -6.46 12.35
N ASN A 27 -32.06 -6.51 13.43
CA ASN A 27 -32.08 -5.43 14.43
C ASN A 27 -30.68 -5.19 15.05
N GLN A 28 -29.91 -6.26 15.24
CA GLN A 28 -28.55 -6.13 15.77
C GLN A 28 -27.59 -5.49 14.74
N ILE A 29 -27.74 -5.80 13.45
CA ILE A 29 -26.99 -5.16 12.37
C ILE A 29 -27.34 -3.67 12.31
N ASP A 30 -28.63 -3.33 12.30
CA ASP A 30 -29.08 -1.93 12.25
C ASP A 30 -28.54 -1.11 13.44
N ALA A 31 -28.53 -1.72 14.64
CA ALA A 31 -27.97 -1.06 15.83
C ALA A 31 -26.47 -0.84 15.73
N LEU A 32 -25.72 -1.80 15.16
CA LEU A 32 -24.28 -1.66 14.94
C LEU A 32 -23.97 -0.62 13.86
N ASP A 33 -24.74 -0.59 12.79
CA ASP A 33 -24.61 0.41 11.73
C ASP A 33 -24.85 1.83 12.26
N ALA A 34 -25.88 2.01 13.10
CA ALA A 34 -26.12 3.30 13.77
C ALA A 34 -24.96 3.70 14.70
N ALA A 35 -24.39 2.74 15.44
CA ALA A 35 -23.23 3.00 16.29
C ALA A 35 -21.97 3.39 15.45
N VAL A 36 -21.72 2.70 14.34
CA VAL A 36 -20.63 3.04 13.41
C VAL A 36 -20.83 4.45 12.86
N ALA A 37 -22.04 4.81 12.40
CA ALA A 37 -22.32 6.16 11.90
C ALA A 37 -22.07 7.24 12.95
N THR A 38 -22.38 6.96 14.23
CA THR A 38 -22.11 7.91 15.33
C THR A 38 -20.61 8.11 15.55
N VAL A 39 -19.83 7.03 15.52
CA VAL A 39 -18.35 7.10 15.64
C VAL A 39 -17.75 7.83 14.44
N ASP A 40 -18.23 7.54 13.22
CA ASP A 40 -17.75 8.19 11.99
C ASP A 40 -17.99 9.71 12.03
N ALA A 41 -19.15 10.15 12.50
CA ALA A 41 -19.47 11.58 12.65
C ALA A 41 -18.53 12.27 13.66
N GLN A 42 -18.20 11.59 14.77
CA GLN A 42 -17.27 12.14 15.76
C GLN A 42 -15.84 12.20 15.21
N VAL A 43 -15.39 11.16 14.52
CA VAL A 43 -14.08 11.12 13.86
C VAL A 43 -13.96 12.25 12.83
N GLU A 44 -15.01 12.46 12.03
CA GLU A 44 -15.03 13.53 11.00
C GLU A 44 -14.90 14.93 11.63
N GLY A 45 -15.54 15.16 12.78
CA GLY A 45 -15.39 16.41 13.56
C GLY A 45 -13.95 16.63 14.04
N ILE A 46 -13.29 15.58 14.54
CA ILE A 46 -11.91 15.64 15.05
C ILE A 46 -10.90 15.81 13.91
N LEU A 47 -11.15 15.19 12.76
CA LEU A 47 -10.28 15.22 11.60
C LEU A 47 -10.37 16.52 10.78
N GLY A 48 -11.27 17.44 11.11
CA GLY A 48 -11.43 18.71 10.41
C GLY A 48 -10.10 19.42 10.08
N PRO A 49 -9.19 19.62 11.04
CA PRO A 49 -7.89 20.24 10.80
C PRO A 49 -6.95 19.44 9.89
N PHE A 50 -7.16 18.15 9.76
CA PHE A 50 -6.30 17.23 9.00
C PHE A 50 -6.87 16.85 7.63
N ARG A 51 -8.02 17.43 7.24
CA ARG A 51 -8.73 17.10 6.00
C ARG A 51 -7.82 17.18 4.77
N THR A 52 -7.06 18.24 4.62
CA THR A 52 -6.13 18.41 3.50
C THR A 52 -5.08 17.28 3.44
N ALA A 53 -4.55 16.88 4.59
CA ALA A 53 -3.58 15.79 4.65
C ALA A 53 -4.23 14.44 4.30
N VAL A 54 -5.46 14.21 4.75
CA VAL A 54 -6.24 13.01 4.38
C VAL A 54 -6.48 12.96 2.87
N GLU A 55 -6.90 14.07 2.26
CA GLU A 55 -7.11 14.19 0.81
C GLU A 55 -5.82 13.94 0.02
N LEU A 56 -4.69 14.50 0.47
CA LEU A 56 -3.39 14.20 -0.12
C LEU A 56 -3.10 12.70 -0.10
N VAL A 57 -3.22 12.05 1.04
CA VAL A 57 -2.94 10.61 1.20
C VAL A 57 -3.90 9.75 0.37
N MET A 58 -5.17 10.18 0.21
CA MET A 58 -6.15 9.50 -0.64
C MET A 58 -5.80 9.53 -2.13
N SER A 59 -4.95 10.44 -2.59
CA SER A 59 -4.49 10.48 -3.98
C SER A 59 -3.61 9.27 -4.35
N VAL A 60 -3.07 8.55 -3.37
CA VAL A 60 -2.29 7.33 -3.59
C VAL A 60 -3.22 6.17 -3.99
N PRO A 61 -2.94 5.46 -5.08
CA PRO A 61 -3.73 4.31 -5.49
C PRO A 61 -3.87 3.27 -4.39
N GLY A 62 -5.11 2.84 -4.16
CA GLY A 62 -5.44 1.82 -3.15
C GLY A 62 -5.68 2.37 -1.74
N ILE A 63 -5.58 3.66 -1.53
CA ILE A 63 -5.94 4.32 -0.27
C ILE A 63 -7.32 4.98 -0.41
N LYS A 64 -8.22 4.65 0.51
CA LYS A 64 -9.53 5.29 0.68
C LYS A 64 -9.60 6.03 2.01
N ASN A 65 -10.71 6.75 2.25
CA ASN A 65 -10.89 7.63 3.39
C ASN A 65 -10.48 6.98 4.73
N LEU A 66 -11.07 5.84 5.09
CA LEU A 66 -10.75 5.15 6.35
C LEU A 66 -9.25 4.82 6.47
N SER A 67 -8.65 4.31 5.39
CA SER A 67 -7.21 3.98 5.41
C SER A 67 -6.34 5.22 5.53
N ALA A 68 -6.71 6.33 4.89
CA ALA A 68 -6.00 7.60 5.01
C ALA A 68 -6.10 8.16 6.44
N GLN A 69 -7.28 8.10 7.05
CA GLN A 69 -7.49 8.51 8.45
C GLN A 69 -6.63 7.70 9.42
N VAL A 70 -6.59 6.37 9.27
CA VAL A 70 -5.72 5.50 10.10
C VAL A 70 -4.24 5.85 9.89
N ILE A 71 -3.81 6.09 8.66
CA ILE A 71 -2.42 6.45 8.39
C ILE A 71 -2.09 7.79 9.06
N ILE A 72 -2.91 8.82 8.88
CA ILE A 72 -2.69 10.14 9.47
C ILE A 72 -2.74 10.09 11.01
N SER A 73 -3.63 9.30 11.60
CA SER A 73 -3.70 9.15 13.07
C SER A 73 -2.44 8.51 13.66
N GLU A 74 -1.81 7.60 12.91
CA GLU A 74 -0.59 6.90 13.36
C GLU A 74 0.69 7.72 13.17
N ILE A 75 0.86 8.40 12.02
CA ILE A 75 2.11 9.11 11.71
C ILE A 75 2.05 10.61 11.97
N GLY A 76 0.84 11.18 12.07
CA GLY A 76 0.62 12.63 12.10
C GLY A 76 0.84 13.29 10.73
N THR A 77 0.77 14.61 10.71
CA THR A 77 1.01 15.44 9.51
C THR A 77 2.38 16.10 9.50
N ASP A 78 2.99 16.22 10.66
CA ASP A 78 4.32 16.85 10.82
C ASP A 78 5.44 15.83 10.57
N MET A 79 6.01 15.90 9.39
CA MET A 79 7.11 15.01 8.97
C MET A 79 8.48 15.45 9.53
N SER A 80 8.61 16.60 10.19
CA SER A 80 9.86 17.01 10.86
C SER A 80 10.25 16.05 11.99
N ARG A 81 9.28 15.31 12.53
CA ARG A 81 9.48 14.27 13.56
C ARG A 81 10.33 13.09 13.07
N PHE A 82 10.43 12.91 11.76
CA PHE A 82 11.24 11.85 11.15
C PHE A 82 12.34 12.48 10.31
N PRO A 83 13.63 12.24 10.63
CA PRO A 83 14.75 12.81 9.88
C PRO A 83 14.73 12.44 8.38
N SER A 84 14.18 11.28 8.03
CA SER A 84 13.99 10.83 6.64
C SER A 84 12.84 9.83 6.52
N ASP A 85 12.41 9.57 5.28
CA ASP A 85 11.46 8.51 4.93
C ASP A 85 11.91 7.13 5.44
N GLN A 86 13.21 6.86 5.44
CA GLN A 86 13.79 5.60 5.94
C GLN A 86 13.60 5.44 7.46
N HIS A 87 13.66 6.54 8.22
CA HIS A 87 13.37 6.51 9.65
C HIS A 87 11.90 6.19 9.91
N LEU A 88 10.99 6.78 9.15
CA LEU A 88 9.56 6.47 9.21
C LEU A 88 9.29 4.99 8.87
N ILE A 89 9.87 4.46 7.80
CA ILE A 89 9.74 3.05 7.39
C ILE A 89 10.30 2.10 8.46
N SER A 90 11.42 2.48 9.07
CA SER A 90 12.03 1.71 10.16
C SER A 90 11.16 1.72 11.42
N TRP A 91 10.60 2.88 11.79
CA TRP A 91 9.68 3.02 12.91
C TRP A 91 8.40 2.21 12.69
N ALA A 92 7.83 2.23 11.49
CA ALA A 92 6.69 1.41 11.11
C ALA A 92 6.99 -0.11 11.12
N GLY A 93 8.25 -0.50 11.29
CA GLY A 93 8.68 -1.89 11.30
C GLY A 93 8.57 -2.59 9.95
N MET A 94 8.70 -1.84 8.86
CA MET A 94 8.60 -2.37 7.49
C MET A 94 9.97 -2.72 6.91
N CYS A 95 11.06 -2.34 7.57
CA CYS A 95 12.42 -2.76 7.23
C CYS A 95 12.70 -4.17 7.75
N PRO A 96 13.38 -5.03 6.96
CA PRO A 96 13.88 -6.29 7.47
C PRO A 96 14.93 -6.04 8.57
N ARG A 97 15.01 -6.95 9.54
CA ARG A 97 16.11 -6.94 10.51
C ARG A 97 17.41 -7.23 9.78
N ASN A 98 18.43 -6.44 10.07
CA ASN A 98 19.78 -6.68 9.58
C ASN A 98 20.59 -7.36 10.70
N ASP A 99 20.05 -8.49 11.19
CA ASP A 99 20.70 -9.28 12.24
C ASP A 99 21.81 -10.12 11.58
N GLU A 100 22.98 -9.53 11.45
CA GLU A 100 24.18 -10.17 10.93
C GLU A 100 25.26 -10.14 12.01
N SER A 101 25.90 -11.28 12.26
CA SER A 101 27.04 -11.41 13.18
C SER A 101 28.06 -12.31 12.53
N ALA A 102 29.34 -11.87 12.48
CA ALA A 102 30.47 -12.59 11.89
C ALA A 102 30.17 -13.08 10.45
N GLY A 103 29.54 -12.23 9.60
CA GLY A 103 29.20 -12.58 8.23
C GLY A 103 28.02 -13.55 8.07
N LYS A 104 27.42 -14.01 9.17
CA LYS A 104 26.26 -14.91 9.13
C LYS A 104 24.97 -14.15 9.43
N ARG A 105 24.04 -14.19 8.48
CA ARG A 105 22.71 -13.58 8.60
C ARG A 105 21.81 -14.45 9.48
N ARG A 106 21.42 -13.93 10.65
CA ARG A 106 20.60 -14.67 11.64
C ARG A 106 19.10 -14.62 11.35
N SER A 107 18.57 -13.49 10.89
CA SER A 107 17.13 -13.34 10.64
C SER A 107 16.81 -12.32 9.55
N ASN A 108 15.80 -12.66 8.72
CA ASN A 108 15.18 -11.74 7.74
C ASN A 108 13.77 -11.30 8.17
N ARG A 109 13.40 -11.54 9.43
CA ARG A 109 12.06 -11.19 9.93
C ARG A 109 11.90 -9.66 10.01
N LEU A 110 10.70 -9.19 9.75
CA LEU A 110 10.36 -7.79 9.97
C LEU A 110 10.38 -7.46 11.46
N ARG A 111 10.75 -6.23 11.79
CA ARG A 111 10.68 -5.73 13.16
C ARG A 111 9.21 -5.61 13.61
N LYS A 112 8.97 -5.68 14.92
CA LYS A 112 7.75 -5.18 15.50
C LYS A 112 7.75 -3.67 15.30
N GLY A 113 6.65 -3.10 14.87
CA GLY A 113 6.46 -1.67 14.65
C GLY A 113 5.01 -1.35 14.91
N ALA A 114 4.49 -0.21 14.39
CA ALA A 114 3.10 0.18 14.47
C ALA A 114 2.19 -0.87 13.78
N PRO A 115 1.48 -1.73 14.52
CA PRO A 115 0.76 -2.87 13.92
C PRO A 115 -0.41 -2.41 13.07
N TRP A 116 -1.13 -1.38 13.48
CA TRP A 116 -2.27 -0.82 12.76
C TRP A 116 -1.83 -0.19 11.44
N LEU A 117 -0.83 0.68 11.47
CA LEU A 117 -0.25 1.28 10.28
C LEU A 117 0.23 0.21 9.28
N LYS A 118 0.97 -0.78 9.76
CA LYS A 118 1.50 -1.85 8.90
C LYS A 118 0.40 -2.64 8.22
N THR A 119 -0.63 -3.05 8.98
CA THR A 119 -1.76 -3.81 8.44
C THR A 119 -2.51 -3.00 7.39
N THR A 120 -2.80 -1.73 7.69
CA THR A 120 -3.48 -0.82 6.77
C THR A 120 -2.67 -0.61 5.48
N LEU A 121 -1.37 -0.34 5.58
CA LEU A 121 -0.50 -0.17 4.40
C LEU A 121 -0.39 -1.44 3.56
N VAL A 122 -0.38 -2.62 4.18
CA VAL A 122 -0.38 -3.90 3.44
C VAL A 122 -1.70 -4.08 2.69
N GLN A 123 -2.84 -3.75 3.28
CA GLN A 123 -4.14 -3.79 2.61
C GLN A 123 -4.19 -2.79 1.44
N CYS A 124 -3.72 -1.56 1.65
CA CYS A 124 -3.59 -0.55 0.60
C CYS A 124 -2.67 -1.03 -0.54
N ALA A 125 -1.56 -1.67 -0.23
CA ALA A 125 -0.64 -2.22 -1.23
C ALA A 125 -1.29 -3.36 -2.06
N TRP A 126 -2.10 -4.20 -1.44
CA TRP A 126 -2.89 -5.21 -2.16
C TRP A 126 -3.92 -4.58 -3.10
N ALA A 127 -4.52 -3.47 -2.75
CA ALA A 127 -5.41 -2.72 -3.63
C ALA A 127 -4.62 -2.00 -4.74
N ALA A 128 -3.53 -1.32 -4.39
CA ALA A 128 -2.71 -0.53 -5.30
C ALA A 128 -2.11 -1.35 -6.47
N LYS A 129 -1.67 -2.60 -6.21
CA LYS A 129 -1.12 -3.49 -7.26
C LYS A 129 -2.12 -3.82 -8.38
N ASN A 130 -3.42 -3.59 -8.15
CA ASN A 130 -4.45 -3.86 -9.15
C ASN A 130 -4.65 -2.68 -10.13
N LYS A 131 -4.11 -1.49 -9.82
CA LYS A 131 -4.14 -0.35 -10.76
C LYS A 131 -3.23 -0.64 -11.94
N LYS A 132 -3.82 -0.80 -13.13
CA LYS A 132 -3.10 -1.08 -14.37
C LYS A 132 -2.11 0.04 -14.70
N ASP A 133 -1.00 -0.33 -15.33
CA ASP A 133 0.05 0.55 -15.85
C ASP A 133 0.68 1.51 -14.81
N SER A 134 0.53 1.20 -13.51
CA SER A 134 1.09 1.98 -12.41
C SER A 134 2.49 1.50 -12.01
N TYR A 135 3.25 2.43 -11.42
CA TYR A 135 4.55 2.14 -10.79
C TYR A 135 4.44 1.03 -9.74
N LEU A 136 3.42 1.10 -8.84
CA LEU A 136 3.24 0.15 -7.75
C LEU A 136 2.92 -1.26 -8.26
N GLN A 137 2.14 -1.38 -9.34
CA GLN A 137 1.89 -2.65 -10.00
C GLN A 137 3.19 -3.24 -10.58
N ALA A 138 3.93 -2.45 -11.34
CA ALA A 138 5.19 -2.88 -11.96
C ALA A 138 6.22 -3.30 -10.89
N GLN A 139 6.34 -2.56 -9.80
CA GLN A 139 7.18 -2.89 -8.67
C GLN A 139 6.79 -4.24 -8.05
N PHE A 140 5.49 -4.46 -7.82
CA PHE A 140 4.99 -5.70 -7.24
C PHE A 140 5.38 -6.90 -8.10
N TYR A 141 5.08 -6.89 -9.39
CA TYR A 141 5.36 -8.04 -10.26
C TYR A 141 6.85 -8.29 -10.43
N ARG A 142 7.66 -7.24 -10.53
CA ARG A 142 9.12 -7.34 -10.61
C ARG A 142 9.73 -8.01 -9.38
N ILE A 143 9.27 -7.64 -8.18
CA ILE A 143 9.78 -8.22 -6.93
C ILE A 143 9.19 -9.61 -6.70
N LYS A 144 7.91 -9.82 -7.03
CA LYS A 144 7.22 -11.11 -6.91
C LYS A 144 7.95 -12.23 -7.66
N ALA A 145 8.41 -11.95 -8.89
CA ALA A 145 9.14 -12.91 -9.71
C ALA A 145 10.43 -13.45 -9.04
N ARG A 146 11.11 -12.60 -8.22
CA ARG A 146 12.40 -12.95 -7.61
C ARG A 146 12.32 -13.33 -6.14
N ARG A 147 11.38 -12.77 -5.40
CA ARG A 147 11.34 -12.83 -3.92
C ARG A 147 9.99 -13.34 -3.37
N GLY A 148 9.03 -13.63 -4.24
CA GLY A 148 7.68 -14.08 -3.88
C GLY A 148 6.73 -12.97 -3.46
N PRO A 149 5.41 -13.27 -3.36
CA PRO A 149 4.35 -12.27 -3.17
C PRO A 149 4.41 -11.56 -1.81
N LYS A 150 4.74 -12.27 -0.72
CA LYS A 150 4.79 -11.68 0.63
C LYS A 150 5.86 -10.58 0.74
N LYS A 151 7.04 -10.79 0.14
CA LYS A 151 8.10 -9.78 0.14
C LYS A 151 7.80 -8.64 -0.83
N ALA A 152 7.15 -8.94 -1.96
CA ALA A 152 6.74 -7.95 -2.93
C ALA A 152 5.72 -6.97 -2.35
N ILE A 153 4.70 -7.47 -1.66
CA ILE A 153 3.67 -6.60 -1.08
C ILE A 153 4.23 -5.70 0.04
N MET A 154 5.16 -6.21 0.85
CA MET A 154 5.83 -5.39 1.86
C MET A 154 6.68 -4.28 1.25
N ALA A 155 7.35 -4.54 0.13
CA ALA A 155 8.12 -3.53 -0.58
C ALA A 155 7.20 -2.45 -1.20
N VAL A 156 6.06 -2.84 -1.75
CA VAL A 156 5.05 -1.88 -2.25
C VAL A 156 4.48 -1.04 -1.11
N ALA A 157 4.15 -1.65 0.03
CA ALA A 157 3.66 -0.95 1.20
C ALA A 157 4.70 0.06 1.75
N ALA A 158 6.00 -0.31 1.76
CA ALA A 158 7.07 0.61 2.10
C ALA A 158 7.18 1.77 1.11
N SER A 159 7.06 1.52 -0.20
CA SER A 159 7.07 2.58 -1.21
C SER A 159 5.88 3.53 -1.09
N ILE A 160 4.70 3.01 -0.72
CA ILE A 160 3.53 3.84 -0.41
C ILE A 160 3.85 4.76 0.78
N LEU A 161 4.43 4.25 1.85
CA LEU A 161 4.79 5.05 3.02
C LEU A 161 5.86 6.10 2.70
N THR A 162 6.87 5.76 1.86
CA THR A 162 7.83 6.73 1.33
C THR A 162 7.13 7.85 0.57
N ALA A 163 6.20 7.52 -0.33
CA ALA A 163 5.45 8.52 -1.07
C ALA A 163 4.67 9.45 -0.13
N ILE A 164 3.96 8.88 0.86
CA ILE A 164 3.19 9.64 1.85
C ILE A 164 4.10 10.59 2.63
N TYR A 165 5.31 10.16 3.03
CA TYR A 165 6.28 11.02 3.73
C TYR A 165 6.59 12.28 2.91
N HIS A 166 6.96 12.11 1.63
CA HIS A 166 7.27 13.23 0.75
C HIS A 166 6.04 14.09 0.45
N MET A 167 4.90 13.47 0.21
CA MET A 167 3.65 14.19 -0.04
C MET A 167 3.25 15.09 1.14
N LEU A 168 3.33 14.60 2.37
CA LEU A 168 3.03 15.38 3.57
C LEU A 168 4.08 16.45 3.86
N LYS A 169 5.36 16.16 3.56
CA LYS A 169 6.46 17.11 3.74
C LYS A 169 6.38 18.27 2.76
N ASP A 170 6.09 17.96 1.49
CA ASP A 170 6.18 18.91 0.38
C ASP A 170 4.79 19.49 -0.01
N GLY A 171 3.71 18.99 0.60
CA GLY A 171 2.33 19.41 0.30
C GLY A 171 1.86 19.03 -1.11
N THR A 172 2.41 17.97 -1.72
CA THR A 172 2.17 17.58 -3.11
C THR A 172 1.31 16.33 -3.21
N MET A 173 0.47 16.23 -4.26
CA MET A 173 -0.31 15.03 -4.56
C MET A 173 0.58 13.92 -5.13
N TYR A 174 0.11 12.67 -5.01
CA TYR A 174 0.78 11.51 -5.57
C TYR A 174 0.92 11.60 -7.09
N GLN A 175 2.15 11.47 -7.58
CA GLN A 175 2.45 11.37 -9.00
C GLN A 175 2.92 9.94 -9.33
N ASP A 176 2.17 9.27 -10.21
CA ASP A 176 2.52 7.92 -10.63
C ASP A 176 3.66 7.95 -11.64
N LEU A 177 4.77 7.32 -11.31
CA LEU A 177 5.94 7.23 -12.19
C LEU A 177 5.73 6.30 -13.40
N GLY A 178 4.57 5.60 -13.42
CA GLY A 178 4.19 4.71 -14.50
C GLY A 178 4.96 3.39 -14.56
N ARG A 179 4.43 2.46 -15.35
CA ARG A 179 4.98 1.11 -15.51
C ARG A 179 6.41 1.09 -16.05
N LYS A 180 6.72 2.00 -16.97
CA LYS A 180 8.02 2.05 -17.67
C LYS A 180 9.18 2.55 -16.81
N HIS A 181 8.91 3.05 -15.61
CA HIS A 181 9.96 3.58 -14.72
C HIS A 181 11.10 2.58 -14.48
N PHE A 182 10.76 1.30 -14.31
CA PHE A 182 11.77 0.26 -14.09
C PHE A 182 12.46 -0.20 -15.37
N ASP A 183 11.83 -0.05 -16.53
CA ASP A 183 12.40 -0.42 -17.82
C ASP A 183 13.54 0.52 -18.18
N HIS A 184 13.36 1.84 -18.03
CA HIS A 184 14.41 2.83 -18.24
C HIS A 184 15.64 2.54 -17.38
N ARG A 185 15.45 2.32 -16.08
CA ARG A 185 16.55 2.03 -15.16
C ARG A 185 17.25 0.69 -15.49
N SER A 186 16.49 -0.31 -15.91
CA SER A 186 17.04 -1.60 -16.35
C SER A 186 17.86 -1.45 -17.63
N ASN A 187 17.33 -0.72 -18.60
CA ASN A 187 18.00 -0.47 -19.87
C ASN A 187 19.31 0.32 -19.69
N ASP A 188 19.33 1.35 -18.86
CA ASP A 188 20.55 2.11 -18.56
C ASP A 188 21.59 1.27 -17.82
N GLN A 189 21.14 0.42 -16.91
CA GLN A 189 22.04 -0.50 -16.21
C GLN A 189 22.61 -1.56 -17.16
N GLN A 190 21.81 -2.07 -18.09
CA GLN A 190 22.26 -3.00 -19.13
C GLN A 190 23.23 -2.32 -20.08
N LYS A 191 22.94 -1.10 -20.56
CA LYS A 191 23.86 -0.32 -21.40
C LYS A 191 25.22 -0.15 -20.72
N ARG A 192 25.23 0.31 -19.45
CA ARG A 192 26.48 0.48 -18.68
C ARG A 192 27.25 -0.82 -18.52
N SER A 193 26.54 -1.93 -18.26
CA SER A 193 27.15 -3.25 -18.13
C SER A 193 27.78 -3.73 -19.44
N LEU A 194 27.10 -3.52 -20.56
CA LEU A 194 27.60 -3.90 -21.89
C LEU A 194 28.81 -3.04 -22.30
N VAL A 195 28.75 -1.73 -22.07
CA VAL A 195 29.88 -0.82 -22.35
C VAL A 195 31.09 -1.22 -21.50
N LYS A 196 30.91 -1.51 -20.21
CA LYS A 196 31.99 -1.98 -19.34
C LYS A 196 32.62 -3.28 -19.82
N ARG A 197 31.78 -4.28 -20.19
CA ARG A 197 32.27 -5.54 -20.74
C ARG A 197 33.07 -5.38 -22.02
N LEU A 198 32.67 -4.45 -22.89
CA LEU A 198 33.41 -4.17 -24.12
C LEU A 198 34.73 -3.43 -23.83
N ALA A 199 34.72 -2.53 -22.85
CA ALA A 199 35.94 -1.88 -22.39
C ALA A 199 36.94 -2.90 -21.76
N ASP A 200 36.45 -3.85 -20.96
CA ASP A 200 37.28 -4.93 -20.39
C ASP A 200 37.90 -5.83 -21.47
N LEU A 201 37.29 -5.90 -22.67
CA LEU A 201 37.81 -6.60 -23.84
C LEU A 201 38.73 -5.72 -24.74
N GLY A 202 39.02 -4.48 -24.31
CA GLY A 202 39.91 -3.57 -25.02
C GLY A 202 39.26 -2.71 -26.13
N TYR A 203 37.91 -2.65 -26.16
CA TYR A 203 37.17 -1.85 -27.13
C TYR A 203 36.65 -0.56 -26.53
N THR A 204 36.77 0.55 -27.25
CA THR A 204 36.11 1.81 -26.94
C THR A 204 34.76 1.85 -27.64
N VAL A 205 33.66 2.03 -26.91
CA VAL A 205 32.30 1.95 -27.43
C VAL A 205 31.56 3.27 -27.21
N GLU A 206 31.09 3.86 -28.28
CA GLU A 206 30.18 5.00 -28.26
C GLU A 206 28.75 4.54 -28.53
N VAL A 207 27.84 4.74 -27.56
CA VAL A 207 26.45 4.32 -27.68
C VAL A 207 25.60 5.50 -28.14
N LYS A 208 25.10 5.45 -29.36
CA LYS A 208 24.14 6.42 -29.89
C LYS A 208 22.72 5.82 -29.90
N PRO A 209 21.68 6.60 -29.52
CA PRO A 209 20.32 6.14 -29.71
C PRO A 209 20.02 5.98 -31.20
N LEU A 210 19.31 4.90 -31.53
CA LEU A 210 18.76 4.78 -32.89
C LEU A 210 17.70 5.88 -33.05
N THR A 211 17.89 6.77 -33.99
CA THR A 211 16.82 7.70 -34.42
C THR A 211 15.65 6.85 -34.99
N PRO A 212 14.40 7.16 -34.60
CA PRO A 212 13.23 6.46 -35.11
C PRO A 212 13.06 6.68 -36.64
#